data_3ec5e2da826ba98f4e5b9a8a79659995
#
_entry.id   3ec5e2da826ba98f4e5b9a8a79659995
#
_cell.length_a   1.000
_cell.length_b   1.000
_cell.length_c   1.000
_cell.angle_alpha   90.00
_cell.angle_beta   90.00
_cell.angle_gamma   90.00
#
_symmetry.space_group_name_H-M   'P 1'
#
loop_
_entity.id
_entity.type
_entity.pdbx_description
1 polymer ?
#
loop_
_entity_poly.entity_id
_entity_poly.type
_entity_poly.pdbx_seq_one_letter_code
_entity_poly.pdbx_strand_id
1 'polypeptide(L)'
;MDWRRPPDVSSPRHIRRGGGQVYVVGSPRRLGVKIGWSTTLDRRLVVLAASLKSPVELLYATEKMLHGYRVERRAHELLIDRRLGHEWFDADLPEAKDAIRRAEADVLSGWEWPRLKCHDVRKGLLPPKDWPDRWSVDAHGRKRK
;
A
#
# COMPACT_ATOMS: atom_id res chain seq x y z
N MET A 1 10.05 15.11 -8.17
CA MET A 1 9.57 14.36 -7.01
C MET A 1 9.87 12.87 -7.21
N ASP A 2 10.36 12.22 -6.21
CA ASP A 2 10.60 10.78 -6.28
C ASP A 2 9.28 10.05 -5.99
N TRP A 3 8.66 9.56 -7.04
CA TRP A 3 7.35 8.91 -6.97
C TRP A 3 7.38 7.59 -6.17
N ARG A 4 8.55 7.00 -5.95
CA ARG A 4 8.67 5.77 -5.16
C ARG A 4 8.97 6.01 -3.70
N ARG A 5 9.29 7.24 -3.34
CA ARG A 5 9.54 7.57 -1.95
C ARG A 5 8.21 7.61 -1.21
N PRO A 6 8.09 6.95 -0.06
CA PRO A 6 6.90 7.08 0.76
C PRO A 6 6.66 8.54 1.14
N PRO A 7 5.41 8.95 1.36
CA PRO A 7 5.13 10.26 1.89
C PRO A 7 5.93 10.49 3.18
N ASP A 8 6.38 11.72 3.36
CA ASP A 8 7.04 12.09 4.60
C ASP A 8 6.00 12.13 5.73
N VAL A 9 6.03 11.11 6.58
CA VAL A 9 5.07 10.99 7.67
C VAL A 9 5.29 12.01 8.78
N SER A 10 6.43 12.71 8.75
CA SER A 10 6.69 13.79 9.69
C SER A 10 6.18 15.14 9.18
N SER A 11 5.60 15.19 7.97
CA SER A 11 5.09 16.43 7.41
C SER A 11 3.99 17.02 8.30
N PRO A 12 3.87 18.35 8.32
CA PRO A 12 2.83 19.01 9.13
C PRO A 12 1.42 18.49 8.82
N ARG A 13 1.16 18.12 7.56
CA ARG A 13 -0.13 17.60 7.17
C ARG A 13 -0.45 16.29 7.89
N HIS A 14 0.49 15.35 7.92
CA HIS A 14 0.29 14.06 8.59
C HIS A 14 0.17 14.24 10.09
N ILE A 15 1.01 15.08 10.67
CA ILE A 15 0.98 15.38 12.10
C ILE A 15 -0.37 15.96 12.50
N ARG A 16 -0.87 16.94 11.75
CA ARG A 16 -2.15 17.57 12.05
C ARG A 16 -3.33 16.62 11.96
N ARG A 17 -3.26 15.62 11.07
CA ARG A 17 -4.32 14.65 10.89
C ARG A 17 -4.17 13.42 11.79
N GLY A 18 -3.12 13.39 12.63
CA GLY A 18 -2.86 12.23 13.48
C GLY A 18 -2.41 11.01 12.69
N GLY A 19 -1.84 11.22 11.49
CA GLY A 19 -1.41 10.14 10.63
C GLY A 19 -2.54 9.54 9.82
N GLY A 20 -2.39 8.27 9.42
CA GLY A 20 -3.37 7.55 8.63
C GLY A 20 -3.65 6.17 9.15
N GLN A 21 -4.65 5.56 8.57
CA GLN A 21 -5.06 4.19 8.91
C GLN A 21 -4.75 3.26 7.75
N VAL A 22 -4.28 2.06 8.09
CA VAL A 22 -4.21 0.95 7.14
C VAL A 22 -5.54 0.22 7.23
N TYR A 23 -6.15 -0.05 6.10
CA TYR A 23 -7.49 -0.62 6.07
C TYR A 23 -7.57 -1.81 5.13
N VAL A 24 -8.56 -2.67 5.38
CA VAL A 24 -8.89 -3.81 4.54
C VAL A 24 -10.34 -3.68 4.12
N VAL A 25 -10.60 -3.74 2.82
CA VAL A 25 -11.96 -3.67 2.28
C VAL A 25 -12.22 -4.82 1.33
N GLY A 26 -13.48 -5.18 1.21
CA GLY A 26 -13.95 -6.12 0.20
C GLY A 26 -15.00 -5.49 -0.68
N SER A 27 -15.23 -6.09 -1.84
CA SER A 27 -16.27 -5.65 -2.78
C SER A 27 -16.82 -6.85 -3.52
N PRO A 28 -18.14 -6.89 -3.81
CA PRO A 28 -18.70 -7.97 -4.62
C PRO A 28 -18.16 -7.99 -6.06
N ARG A 29 -17.56 -6.88 -6.52
CA ARG A 29 -16.97 -6.79 -7.85
C ARG A 29 -15.52 -7.26 -7.93
N ARG A 30 -14.91 -7.56 -6.80
CA ARG A 30 -13.49 -7.92 -6.77
C ARG A 30 -13.29 -9.17 -5.92
N LEU A 31 -12.49 -10.08 -6.43
CA LEU A 31 -12.05 -11.24 -5.67
C LEU A 31 -11.02 -10.78 -4.62
N GLY A 32 -11.05 -11.41 -3.45
CA GLY A 32 -10.09 -11.10 -2.41
C GLY A 32 -10.37 -9.81 -1.67
N VAL A 33 -9.32 -9.23 -1.11
CA VAL A 33 -9.42 -8.01 -0.31
C VAL A 33 -8.41 -6.98 -0.79
N LYS A 34 -8.72 -5.72 -0.56
CA LYS A 34 -7.81 -4.61 -0.81
C LYS A 34 -7.22 -4.14 0.50
N ILE A 35 -5.90 -3.94 0.52
CA ILE A 35 -5.19 -3.32 1.63
C ILE A 35 -4.72 -1.95 1.19
N GLY A 36 -5.16 -0.92 1.87
CA GLY A 36 -4.84 0.45 1.53
C GLY A 36 -4.47 1.28 2.75
N TRP A 37 -4.13 2.52 2.49
CA TRP A 37 -3.77 3.49 3.51
C TRP A 37 -4.41 4.82 3.20
N SER A 38 -4.91 5.51 4.23
CA SER A 38 -5.52 6.82 4.04
C SER A 38 -5.48 7.64 5.32
N THR A 39 -5.30 8.94 5.17
CA THR A 39 -5.45 9.89 6.28
C THR A 39 -6.92 10.32 6.46
N THR A 40 -7.78 9.99 5.50
CA THR A 40 -9.21 10.33 5.50
C THR A 40 -10.00 9.11 5.04
N LEU A 41 -10.11 8.12 5.93
CA LEU A 41 -10.68 6.82 5.56
C LEU A 41 -12.11 6.92 5.02
N ASP A 42 -12.98 7.68 5.69
CA ASP A 42 -14.38 7.79 5.26
C ASP A 42 -14.50 8.30 3.83
N ARG A 43 -13.73 9.35 3.51
CA ARG A 43 -13.71 9.91 2.16
C ARG A 43 -13.13 8.90 1.16
N ARG A 44 -12.09 8.20 1.57
CA ARG A 44 -11.45 7.20 0.71
C ARG A 44 -12.40 6.09 0.32
N LEU A 45 -13.23 5.62 1.26
CA LEU A 45 -14.20 4.57 0.98
C LEU A 45 -15.25 5.03 -0.04
N VAL A 46 -15.70 6.27 0.05
CA VAL A 46 -16.63 6.83 -0.93
C VAL A 46 -16.02 6.87 -2.33
N VAL A 47 -14.77 7.36 -2.42
CA VAL A 47 -14.05 7.42 -3.70
C VAL A 47 -13.84 6.03 -4.27
N LEU A 48 -13.49 5.07 -3.44
CA LEU A 48 -13.24 3.71 -3.87
C LEU A 48 -14.51 3.04 -4.41
N ALA A 49 -15.63 3.21 -3.71
CA ALA A 49 -16.91 2.68 -4.15
C ALA A 49 -17.31 3.28 -5.51
N ALA A 50 -17.12 4.57 -5.69
CA ALA A 50 -17.40 5.24 -6.96
C ALA A 50 -16.52 4.71 -8.09
N SER A 51 -15.23 4.52 -7.81
CA SER A 51 -14.28 3.99 -8.78
C SER A 51 -14.63 2.58 -9.23
N LEU A 52 -15.05 1.72 -8.29
CA LEU A 52 -15.43 0.34 -8.59
C LEU A 52 -16.86 0.23 -9.13
N LYS A 53 -17.64 1.29 -9.03
CA LYS A 53 -19.08 1.27 -9.35
C LYS A 53 -19.79 0.15 -8.61
N SER A 54 -19.43 -0.05 -7.35
CA SER A 54 -19.91 -1.10 -6.50
C SER A 54 -19.71 -0.74 -5.04
N PRO A 55 -20.58 -1.18 -4.13
CA PRO A 55 -20.35 -0.97 -2.71
C PRO A 55 -19.02 -1.57 -2.27
N VAL A 56 -18.39 -0.94 -1.29
CA VAL A 56 -17.23 -1.52 -0.61
C VAL A 56 -17.59 -1.70 0.86
N GLU A 57 -17.07 -2.78 1.43
CA GLU A 57 -17.27 -3.10 2.83
C GLU A 57 -15.94 -2.94 3.56
N LEU A 58 -15.93 -2.12 4.59
CA LEU A 58 -14.76 -1.97 5.47
C LEU A 58 -14.71 -3.20 6.39
N LEU A 59 -13.69 -4.03 6.20
CA LEU A 59 -13.52 -5.24 6.97
C LEU A 59 -12.64 -5.03 8.20
N TYR A 60 -11.69 -4.10 8.13
CA TYR A 60 -10.77 -3.83 9.20
C TYR A 60 -10.08 -2.49 8.96
N ALA A 61 -9.77 -1.78 10.03
CA ALA A 61 -8.93 -0.60 9.98
C ALA A 61 -8.10 -0.52 11.25
N THR A 62 -6.84 -0.13 11.10
CA THR A 62 -5.96 0.10 12.25
C THR A 62 -6.33 1.42 12.92
N GLU A 63 -5.76 1.67 14.08
CA GLU A 63 -5.73 3.01 14.63
C GLU A 63 -4.86 3.90 13.74
N LYS A 64 -5.02 5.21 13.87
CA LYS A 64 -4.18 6.16 13.14
C LYS A 64 -2.73 6.04 13.57
N MET A 65 -1.83 6.05 12.60
CA MET A 65 -0.40 5.92 12.83
C MET A 65 0.37 6.80 11.85
N LEU A 66 1.48 7.38 12.28
CA LEU A 66 2.29 8.25 11.42
C LEU A 66 3.01 7.48 10.30
N HIS A 67 3.29 6.21 10.54
CA HIS A 67 4.01 5.36 9.58
C HIS A 67 3.11 4.41 8.80
N GLY A 68 1.82 4.71 8.70
CA GLY A 68 0.84 3.86 8.03
C GLY A 68 1.17 3.52 6.59
N TYR A 69 1.75 4.46 5.85
CA TYR A 69 2.15 4.19 4.47
C TYR A 69 3.19 3.07 4.39
N ARG A 70 4.16 3.07 5.28
CA ARG A 70 5.20 2.03 5.31
C ARG A 70 4.60 0.67 5.70
N VAL A 71 3.68 0.67 6.65
CA VAL A 71 3.00 -0.55 7.07
C VAL A 71 2.21 -1.13 5.90
N GLU A 72 1.47 -0.31 5.18
CA GLU A 72 0.74 -0.75 3.98
C GLU A 72 1.69 -1.40 2.97
N ARG A 73 2.78 -0.74 2.68
CA ARG A 73 3.75 -1.24 1.70
C ARG A 73 4.38 -2.55 2.15
N ARG A 74 4.72 -2.67 3.42
CA ARG A 74 5.27 -3.92 3.94
C ARG A 74 4.24 -5.05 3.91
N ALA A 75 2.99 -4.75 4.23
CA ALA A 75 1.91 -5.74 4.14
C ALA A 75 1.73 -6.23 2.69
N HIS A 76 1.79 -5.32 1.71
CA HIS A 76 1.75 -5.70 0.31
C HIS A 76 2.91 -6.62 -0.06
N GLU A 77 4.10 -6.33 0.45
CA GLU A 77 5.28 -7.16 0.20
C GLU A 77 5.10 -8.55 0.78
N LEU A 78 4.56 -8.66 1.98
CA LEU A 78 4.33 -9.95 2.63
C LEU A 78 3.30 -10.80 1.90
N LEU A 79 2.39 -10.19 1.16
CA LEU A 79 1.35 -10.89 0.39
C LEU A 79 1.59 -10.87 -1.12
N ILE A 80 2.82 -10.58 -1.54
CA ILE A 80 3.10 -10.37 -2.96
C ILE A 80 2.74 -11.59 -3.82
N ASP A 81 2.92 -12.78 -3.30
CA ASP A 81 2.60 -14.02 -4.03
C ASP A 81 1.10 -14.19 -4.26
N ARG A 82 0.28 -13.44 -3.56
CA ARG A 82 -1.18 -13.52 -3.67
C ARG A 82 -1.78 -12.29 -4.34
N ARG A 83 -0.95 -11.44 -4.92
CA ARG A 83 -1.42 -10.23 -5.54
C ARG A 83 -2.26 -10.51 -6.78
N LEU A 84 -3.47 -9.96 -6.82
CA LEU A 84 -4.40 -10.12 -7.95
C LEU A 84 -4.29 -8.95 -8.93
N GLY A 85 -3.80 -7.80 -8.47
CA GLY A 85 -3.65 -6.61 -9.27
C GLY A 85 -3.82 -5.38 -8.40
N HIS A 86 -3.06 -4.32 -8.70
CA HIS A 86 -3.04 -3.11 -7.90
C HIS A 86 -2.81 -3.45 -6.43
N GLU A 87 -3.74 -3.12 -5.56
CA GLU A 87 -3.63 -3.36 -4.12
C GLU A 87 -4.63 -4.43 -3.64
N TRP A 88 -5.08 -5.29 -4.56
CA TRP A 88 -5.98 -6.40 -4.27
C TRP A 88 -5.20 -7.70 -4.14
N PHE A 89 -5.57 -8.51 -3.15
CA PHE A 89 -4.87 -9.75 -2.82
C PHE A 89 -5.85 -10.89 -2.64
N ASP A 90 -5.46 -12.07 -3.11
CA ASP A 90 -6.22 -13.30 -2.90
C ASP A 90 -5.95 -13.80 -1.48
N ALA A 91 -6.58 -13.14 -0.52
CA ALA A 91 -6.43 -13.41 0.90
C ALA A 91 -7.75 -13.16 1.60
N ASP A 92 -7.94 -13.85 2.72
CA ASP A 92 -9.09 -13.58 3.57
C ASP A 92 -8.75 -12.52 4.63
N LEU A 93 -9.72 -12.15 5.43
CA LEU A 93 -9.52 -11.12 6.44
C LEU A 93 -8.47 -11.51 7.49
N PRO A 94 -8.49 -12.72 8.07
CA PRO A 94 -7.45 -13.11 9.02
C PRO A 94 -6.04 -13.04 8.43
N GLU A 95 -5.86 -13.45 7.18
CA GLU A 95 -4.56 -13.37 6.50
C GLU A 95 -4.12 -11.93 6.28
N ALA A 96 -5.05 -11.06 5.87
CA ALA A 96 -4.76 -9.64 5.68
C ALA A 96 -4.41 -8.96 7.01
N LYS A 97 -5.15 -9.25 8.06
CA LYS A 97 -4.86 -8.71 9.40
C LYS A 97 -3.50 -9.17 9.92
N ASP A 98 -3.16 -10.44 9.70
CA ASP A 98 -1.86 -10.98 10.10
C ASP A 98 -0.73 -10.27 9.35
N ALA A 99 -0.88 -10.08 8.04
CA ALA A 99 0.10 -9.36 7.24
C ALA A 99 0.30 -7.93 7.76
N ILE A 100 -0.77 -7.24 8.10
CA ILE A 100 -0.69 -5.88 8.63
C ILE A 100 0.02 -5.86 9.99
N ARG A 101 -0.29 -6.80 10.89
CA ARG A 101 0.38 -6.88 12.20
C ARG A 101 1.87 -7.16 12.05
N ARG A 102 2.23 -8.08 11.16
CA ARG A 102 3.64 -8.40 10.89
C ARG A 102 4.35 -7.21 10.25
N ALA A 103 3.68 -6.53 9.33
CA ALA A 103 4.22 -5.34 8.69
C ALA A 103 4.49 -4.24 9.71
N GLU A 104 3.57 -4.02 10.64
CA GLU A 104 3.76 -3.03 11.70
C GLU A 104 4.97 -3.36 12.57
N ALA A 105 5.11 -4.63 12.97
CA ALA A 105 6.28 -5.06 13.73
C ALA A 105 7.57 -4.85 12.94
N ASP A 106 7.58 -5.18 11.66
CA ASP A 106 8.76 -5.03 10.80
C ASP A 106 9.14 -3.56 10.65
N VAL A 107 8.16 -2.68 10.45
CA VAL A 107 8.41 -1.23 10.31
C VAL A 107 8.97 -0.67 11.60
N LEU A 108 8.42 -1.06 12.74
CA LEU A 108 8.92 -0.62 14.05
C LEU A 108 10.32 -1.15 14.33
N SER A 109 10.70 -2.28 13.73
CA SER A 109 12.03 -2.87 13.87
C SER A 109 13.03 -2.34 12.85
N GLY A 110 12.65 -1.36 12.04
CA GLY A 110 13.57 -0.70 11.12
C GLY A 110 13.48 -1.13 9.67
N TRP A 111 12.41 -1.82 9.25
CA TRP A 111 12.23 -2.14 7.83
C TRP A 111 12.31 -0.87 7.00
N GLU A 112 13.07 -0.92 5.91
CA GLU A 112 13.24 0.21 5.01
C GLU A 112 12.57 -0.04 3.67
N TRP A 113 12.05 1.05 3.10
CA TRP A 113 11.51 1.04 1.75
C TRP A 113 12.62 0.63 0.77
N PRO A 114 12.30 -0.17 -0.26
CA PRO A 114 13.29 -0.49 -1.29
C PRO A 114 13.89 0.78 -1.91
N ARG A 115 15.21 0.79 -2.06
CA ARG A 115 15.95 2.00 -2.40
C ARG A 115 16.16 2.26 -3.88
N LEU A 116 15.64 1.43 -4.77
CA LEU A 116 15.79 1.65 -6.20
C LEU A 116 15.04 2.92 -6.61
N LYS A 117 15.78 3.93 -7.00
CA LYS A 117 15.20 5.22 -7.34
C LYS A 117 14.69 5.24 -8.78
N CYS A 118 13.73 6.12 -9.03
CA CYS A 118 13.13 6.29 -10.35
C CYS A 118 14.19 6.53 -11.43
N HIS A 119 15.15 7.42 -11.19
CA HIS A 119 16.19 7.75 -12.16
C HIS A 119 17.12 6.57 -12.43
N ASP A 120 17.30 5.67 -11.47
CA ASP A 120 18.13 4.48 -11.67
C ASP A 120 17.47 3.55 -12.68
N VAL A 121 16.17 3.42 -12.63
CA VAL A 121 15.42 2.63 -13.60
C VAL A 121 15.51 3.25 -14.99
N ARG A 122 15.40 4.57 -15.08
CA ARG A 122 15.52 5.29 -16.36
C ARG A 122 16.91 5.14 -16.99
N LYS A 123 17.93 4.97 -16.17
CA LYS A 123 19.30 4.73 -16.66
C LYS A 123 19.54 3.29 -17.08
N GLY A 124 18.51 2.46 -17.05
CA GLY A 124 18.64 1.07 -17.41
C GLY A 124 19.05 0.13 -16.29
N LEU A 125 19.06 0.63 -15.06
CA LEU A 125 19.31 -0.21 -13.89
C LEU A 125 18.03 -0.96 -13.54
N LEU A 126 18.06 -2.28 -13.69
CA LEU A 126 16.89 -3.09 -13.47
C LEU A 126 16.66 -3.34 -11.98
N PRO A 127 15.41 -3.44 -11.54
CA PRO A 127 15.12 -3.84 -10.18
C PRO A 127 15.61 -5.27 -9.93
N PRO A 128 15.85 -5.64 -8.66
CA PRO A 128 16.20 -7.01 -8.32
C PRO A 128 15.17 -8.00 -8.87
N LYS A 129 15.62 -9.24 -9.08
CA LYS A 129 14.78 -10.27 -9.67
C LYS A 129 13.49 -10.51 -8.91
N ASP A 130 13.54 -10.39 -7.60
CA ASP A 130 12.41 -10.56 -6.68
C ASP A 130 11.64 -9.27 -6.40
N TRP A 131 11.96 -8.21 -7.14
CA TRP A 131 11.27 -6.93 -6.99
C TRP A 131 9.80 -7.07 -7.40
N PRO A 132 8.86 -6.68 -6.56
CA PRO A 132 7.44 -6.79 -6.91
C PRO A 132 7.09 -5.98 -8.16
N ASP A 133 6.33 -6.56 -9.08
CA ASP A 133 5.91 -5.90 -10.32
C ASP A 133 5.29 -4.54 -10.09
N ARG A 134 4.53 -4.40 -9.01
CA ARG A 134 3.88 -3.14 -8.67
C ARG A 134 4.86 -1.98 -8.45
N TRP A 135 6.13 -2.29 -8.18
CA TRP A 135 7.18 -1.30 -7.99
C TRP A 135 8.03 -1.10 -9.24
N SER A 136 7.79 -1.87 -10.27
CA SER A 136 8.49 -1.71 -11.55
C SER A 136 7.96 -0.47 -12.25
N VAL A 137 8.84 0.21 -12.96
CA VAL A 137 8.50 1.43 -13.69
C VAL A 137 9.06 1.37 -15.11
N ASP A 138 8.46 2.12 -16.02
CA ASP A 138 8.95 2.29 -17.37
C ASP A 138 10.06 3.34 -17.41
N ALA A 139 10.53 3.66 -18.61
CA ALA A 139 11.60 4.64 -18.80
C ALA A 139 11.23 6.04 -18.31
N HIS A 140 9.94 6.32 -18.11
CA HIS A 140 9.45 7.61 -17.63
C HIS A 140 9.15 7.59 -16.14
N GLY A 141 9.46 6.51 -15.44
CA GLY A 141 9.17 6.38 -14.02
C GLY A 141 7.73 6.02 -13.72
N ARG A 142 6.96 5.60 -14.72
CA ARG A 142 5.58 5.20 -14.53
C ARG A 142 5.52 3.71 -14.16
N LYS A 143 4.55 3.39 -13.33
CA LYS A 143 4.32 2.02 -12.95
C LYS A 143 3.96 1.19 -14.19
N ARG A 144 4.60 0.06 -14.37
CA ARG A 144 4.27 -0.86 -15.46
C ARG A 144 2.94 -1.55 -15.21
N LYS A 145 2.23 -1.77 -16.29
CA LYS A 145 0.98 -2.53 -16.23
C LYS A 145 1.25 -4.02 -16.14
#